data_d8de309b4104b1d93b34002b36c41ffc
#
_entry.id   d8de309b4104b1d93b34002b36c41ffc
#
_cell.length_a   1.000
_cell.length_b   1.000
_cell.length_c   1.000
_cell.angle_alpha   90.00
_cell.angle_beta   90.00
_cell.angle_gamma   90.00
#
_symmetry.space_group_name_H-M   'P 1'
#
loop_
_entity.id
_entity.type
_entity.pdbx_description
1 polymer ?
#
loop_
_entity_poly.entity_id
_entity_poly.type
_entity_poly.pdbx_seq_one_letter_code
_entity_poly.pdbx_strand_id
1 'polypeptide(L)'
;MMQELKMVKKTTNPHEIIYVVDAMAGQDIINVVDKFNSILKLTSLIITKIDSEARCGAALSITSLIKIPIKFLGNGEAIGNLNIFYPDRIANQILGLGDLKTLSEKIDEKIDKDSAKKSFARMIAGKFDLEDLMTQMQQIKKIGSIGGILKFLPNMSDKINDSQIENIEEKIKKWSVLLSSMTRKERRYPNIIKKQIKRKKRITNGSGCKIDELNKLLSQWEKAKTKMEEIGKQIKGGKNPFFSLLNK
;
A
#
# COMPACT_ATOMS: atom_id res chain seq x y z
N MET A 1 38.26 15.43 0.41
CA MET A 1 36.81 15.43 0.66
C MET A 1 36.36 16.52 1.65
N MET A 2 36.67 16.52 2.97
CA MET A 2 36.15 17.54 3.92
C MET A 2 36.64 18.98 3.61
N GLN A 3 37.88 19.19 3.21
CA GLN A 3 38.37 20.49 2.78
C GLN A 3 37.69 20.98 1.50
N GLU A 4 37.46 20.10 0.56
CA GLU A 4 36.74 20.36 -0.68
C GLU A 4 35.30 20.79 -0.39
N LEU A 5 34.57 20.07 0.48
CA LEU A 5 33.22 20.44 0.89
C LEU A 5 33.15 21.81 1.59
N LYS A 6 34.17 22.17 2.39
CA LYS A 6 34.30 23.52 2.95
C LYS A 6 34.46 24.57 1.85
N MET A 7 35.27 24.30 0.82
CA MET A 7 35.44 25.22 -0.31
C MET A 7 34.14 25.36 -1.10
N VAL A 8 33.48 24.23 -1.42
CA VAL A 8 32.18 24.24 -2.10
C VAL A 8 31.16 25.08 -1.30
N LYS A 9 31.03 24.84 0.01
CA LYS A 9 30.14 25.64 0.85
C LYS A 9 30.47 27.13 0.78
N LYS A 10 31.76 27.51 0.86
CA LYS A 10 32.20 28.91 0.82
C LYS A 10 31.90 29.56 -0.53
N THR A 11 32.09 28.81 -1.64
CA THR A 11 31.89 29.33 -2.99
C THR A 11 30.42 29.45 -3.37
N THR A 12 29.59 28.46 -3.00
CA THR A 12 28.18 28.41 -3.37
C THR A 12 27.25 29.17 -2.43
N ASN A 13 27.70 29.39 -1.17
CA ASN A 13 26.92 30.00 -0.09
C ASN A 13 25.46 29.45 -0.05
N PRO A 14 25.25 28.12 0.11
CA PRO A 14 23.96 27.51 -0.03
C PRO A 14 23.02 27.91 1.12
N HIS A 15 21.73 28.04 0.84
CA HIS A 15 20.70 28.28 1.86
C HIS A 15 20.51 27.05 2.76
N GLU A 16 20.71 25.84 2.21
CA GLU A 16 20.58 24.59 2.93
C GLU A 16 21.73 23.64 2.60
N ILE A 17 22.17 22.93 3.63
CA ILE A 17 23.13 21.84 3.50
C ILE A 17 22.48 20.58 4.05
N ILE A 18 22.06 19.73 3.13
CA ILE A 18 21.30 18.52 3.44
C ILE A 18 22.24 17.31 3.37
N TYR A 19 22.28 16.52 4.42
CA TYR A 19 23.02 15.26 4.40
C TYR A 19 22.06 14.10 4.14
N VAL A 20 22.42 13.23 3.20
CA VAL A 20 21.62 12.06 2.85
C VAL A 20 22.16 10.85 3.60
N VAL A 21 21.30 10.22 4.39
CA VAL A 21 21.61 9.11 5.28
C VAL A 21 20.95 7.83 4.78
N ASP A 22 21.69 6.71 4.83
CA ASP A 22 21.14 5.39 4.59
C ASP A 22 20.67 4.79 5.93
N ALA A 23 19.38 4.44 6.05
CA ALA A 23 18.81 3.87 7.27
C ALA A 23 19.45 2.54 7.67
N MET A 24 20.04 1.81 6.72
CA MET A 24 20.67 0.51 6.95
C MET A 24 22.12 0.60 7.48
N ALA A 25 22.73 1.78 7.50
CA ALA A 25 24.14 1.94 7.87
C ALA A 25 24.42 1.79 9.38
N GLY A 26 23.41 1.45 10.20
CA GLY A 26 23.56 1.14 11.63
C GLY A 26 23.97 2.33 12.51
N GLN A 27 24.55 2.05 13.69
CA GLN A 27 24.90 3.09 14.67
C GLN A 27 26.10 3.97 14.25
N ASP A 28 26.95 3.52 13.36
CA ASP A 28 28.10 4.28 12.87
C ASP A 28 27.70 5.57 12.15
N ILE A 29 26.48 5.61 11.64
CA ILE A 29 25.90 6.79 11.00
C ILE A 29 25.95 8.03 11.87
N ILE A 30 25.74 7.88 13.19
CA ILE A 30 25.72 8.98 14.16
C ILE A 30 27.06 9.69 14.18
N ASN A 31 28.14 8.93 14.29
CA ASN A 31 29.51 9.47 14.31
C ASN A 31 29.86 10.16 12.98
N VAL A 32 29.40 9.64 11.87
CA VAL A 32 29.65 10.20 10.54
C VAL A 32 28.89 11.53 10.39
N VAL A 33 27.60 11.52 10.68
CA VAL A 33 26.76 12.75 10.59
C VAL A 33 27.27 13.83 11.53
N ASP A 34 27.69 13.48 12.75
CA ASP A 34 28.25 14.45 13.71
C ASP A 34 29.54 15.10 13.19
N LYS A 35 30.46 14.31 12.60
CA LYS A 35 31.65 14.84 11.95
C LYS A 35 31.32 15.79 10.79
N PHE A 36 30.35 15.46 9.93
CA PHE A 36 29.90 16.34 8.86
C PHE A 36 29.26 17.62 9.44
N ASN A 37 28.43 17.48 10.46
CA ASN A 37 27.76 18.59 11.10
C ASN A 37 28.73 19.57 11.76
N SER A 38 29.73 19.06 12.47
CA SER A 38 30.76 19.88 13.13
C SER A 38 31.49 20.79 12.14
N ILE A 39 31.71 20.30 10.91
CA ILE A 39 32.49 20.99 9.87
C ILE A 39 31.59 21.87 8.98
N LEU A 40 30.45 21.34 8.55
CA LEU A 40 29.63 22.00 7.52
C LEU A 40 28.42 22.72 8.09
N LYS A 41 28.04 22.48 9.35
CA LYS A 41 26.79 22.99 9.95
C LYS A 41 25.59 22.62 9.09
N LEU A 42 25.26 21.32 9.13
CA LEU A 42 24.12 20.77 8.39
C LEU A 42 22.81 21.44 8.81
N THR A 43 21.94 21.69 7.87
CA THR A 43 20.63 22.32 8.13
C THR A 43 19.53 21.28 8.28
N SER A 44 19.64 20.16 7.57
CA SER A 44 18.65 19.08 7.60
C SER A 44 19.20 17.77 7.07
N LEU A 45 18.41 16.71 7.25
CA LEU A 45 18.73 15.34 6.82
C LEU A 45 17.64 14.80 5.89
N ILE A 46 18.06 13.88 5.01
CA ILE A 46 17.19 12.97 4.28
C ILE A 46 17.58 11.55 4.69
N ILE A 47 16.62 10.74 5.11
CA ILE A 47 16.86 9.33 5.41
C ILE A 47 16.31 8.49 4.28
N THR A 48 17.14 7.63 3.69
CA THR A 48 16.79 6.73 2.58
C THR A 48 16.66 5.28 3.04
N LYS A 49 16.11 4.43 2.18
CA LYS A 49 15.95 2.98 2.38
C LYS A 49 15.12 2.59 3.61
N ILE A 50 14.16 3.42 3.98
CA ILE A 50 13.27 3.15 5.13
C ILE A 50 12.35 1.95 4.85
N ASP A 51 12.08 1.63 3.59
CA ASP A 51 11.33 0.44 3.17
C ASP A 51 11.99 -0.88 3.58
N SER A 52 13.31 -0.88 3.76
CA SER A 52 14.09 -2.05 4.20
C SER A 52 14.17 -2.17 5.72
N GLU A 53 13.84 -1.12 6.49
CA GLU A 53 13.88 -1.10 7.94
C GLU A 53 12.46 -1.02 8.53
N ALA A 54 12.03 -2.13 9.18
CA ALA A 54 10.66 -2.25 9.67
C ALA A 54 10.26 -1.21 10.73
N ARG A 55 11.20 -0.60 11.45
CA ARG A 55 10.91 0.25 12.62
C ARG A 55 11.55 1.64 12.60
N CYS A 56 12.11 2.09 11.49
CA CYS A 56 12.72 3.43 11.37
C CYS A 56 13.66 3.81 12.54
N GLY A 57 14.39 2.84 13.10
CA GLY A 57 15.24 3.03 14.29
C GLY A 57 16.35 4.05 14.08
N ALA A 58 16.91 4.13 12.87
CA ALA A 58 17.90 5.13 12.50
C ALA A 58 17.37 6.57 12.65
N ALA A 59 16.10 6.81 12.27
CA ALA A 59 15.49 8.14 12.41
C ALA A 59 15.41 8.58 13.89
N LEU A 60 15.02 7.64 14.77
CA LEU A 60 14.93 7.92 16.21
C LEU A 60 16.30 8.22 16.81
N SER A 61 17.33 7.41 16.48
CA SER A 61 18.70 7.60 16.98
C SER A 61 19.29 8.92 16.51
N ILE A 62 19.11 9.28 15.26
CA ILE A 62 19.62 10.53 14.69
C ILE A 62 18.94 11.74 15.33
N THR A 63 17.61 11.74 15.47
CA THR A 63 16.88 12.87 16.05
C THR A 63 17.20 13.08 17.53
N SER A 64 17.40 11.99 18.29
CA SER A 64 17.70 12.08 19.73
C SER A 64 19.13 12.58 20.01
N LEU A 65 20.11 12.18 19.20
CA LEU A 65 21.52 12.41 19.47
C LEU A 65 22.09 13.63 18.74
N ILE A 66 21.71 13.87 17.49
CA ILE A 66 22.33 14.90 16.64
C ILE A 66 21.50 16.20 16.59
N LYS A 67 20.22 16.14 16.89
CA LYS A 67 19.31 17.30 16.93
C LYS A 67 19.24 18.09 15.60
N ILE A 68 19.53 17.46 14.47
CA ILE A 68 19.33 18.04 13.15
C ILE A 68 17.96 17.59 12.63
N PRO A 69 17.13 18.50 12.10
CA PRO A 69 15.80 18.14 11.62
C PRO A 69 15.88 17.23 10.38
N ILE A 70 15.06 16.17 10.36
CA ILE A 70 14.85 15.37 9.19
C ILE A 70 13.77 16.05 8.34
N LYS A 71 14.02 16.28 7.05
CA LYS A 71 13.05 16.88 6.13
C LYS A 71 12.32 15.86 5.30
N PHE A 72 13.03 14.87 4.77
CA PHE A 72 12.46 13.91 3.84
C PHE A 72 12.86 12.49 4.18
N LEU A 73 12.00 11.55 3.72
CA LEU A 73 12.19 10.11 3.81
C LEU A 73 12.13 9.51 2.40
N GLY A 74 13.14 8.69 2.05
CA GLY A 74 13.13 7.87 0.85
C GLY A 74 12.68 6.44 1.20
N ASN A 75 11.57 6.01 0.64
CA ASN A 75 10.98 4.69 0.85
C ASN A 75 10.91 3.85 -0.43
N GLY A 76 11.89 3.99 -1.30
CA GLY A 76 12.02 3.25 -2.55
C GLY A 76 12.79 4.03 -3.61
N GLU A 77 12.92 3.47 -4.81
CA GLU A 77 13.79 3.98 -5.88
C GLU A 77 13.09 4.95 -6.85
N ALA A 78 11.76 4.97 -6.88
CA ALA A 78 11.02 5.86 -7.78
C ALA A 78 11.00 7.31 -7.24
N ILE A 79 10.95 8.30 -8.16
CA ILE A 79 10.89 9.73 -7.81
C ILE A 79 9.76 10.04 -6.82
N GLY A 80 8.60 9.41 -6.98
CA GLY A 80 7.46 9.57 -6.08
C GLY A 80 7.62 8.94 -4.69
N ASN A 81 8.76 8.28 -4.40
CA ASN A 81 9.05 7.63 -3.12
C ASN A 81 9.83 8.54 -2.16
N LEU A 82 10.03 9.82 -2.50
CA LEU A 82 10.55 10.82 -1.58
C LEU A 82 9.37 11.53 -0.90
N ASN A 83 9.24 11.34 0.41
CA ASN A 83 8.12 11.87 1.19
C ASN A 83 8.61 12.88 2.24
N ILE A 84 7.75 13.82 2.63
CA ILE A 84 8.02 14.73 3.74
C ILE A 84 8.06 13.94 5.04
N PHE A 85 8.98 14.28 5.92
CA PHE A 85 9.08 13.68 7.25
C PHE A 85 7.99 14.24 8.18
N TYR A 86 7.13 13.37 8.68
CA TYR A 86 6.13 13.69 9.69
C TYR A 86 6.45 12.90 10.97
N PRO A 87 6.95 13.58 12.04
CA PRO A 87 7.37 12.92 13.29
C PRO A 87 6.29 12.02 13.89
N ASP A 88 5.04 12.50 13.94
CA ASP A 88 3.91 11.75 14.51
C ASP A 88 3.62 10.45 13.76
N ARG A 89 3.76 10.46 12.42
CA ARG A 89 3.52 9.27 11.59
C ARG A 89 4.60 8.21 11.83
N ILE A 90 5.85 8.67 11.95
CA ILE A 90 6.97 7.76 12.23
C ILE A 90 6.88 7.21 13.65
N ALA A 91 6.51 8.03 14.63
CA ALA A 91 6.26 7.55 15.98
C ALA A 91 5.17 6.47 16.01
N ASN A 92 4.05 6.69 15.32
CA ASN A 92 2.98 5.70 15.21
C ASN A 92 3.45 4.41 14.54
N GLN A 93 4.29 4.51 13.51
CA GLN A 93 4.86 3.35 12.82
C GLN A 93 5.79 2.55 13.75
N ILE A 94 6.66 3.22 14.51
CA ILE A 94 7.55 2.60 15.51
C ILE A 94 6.73 1.87 16.58
N LEU A 95 5.62 2.46 17.03
CA LEU A 95 4.71 1.89 18.04
C LEU A 95 3.79 0.79 17.48
N GLY A 96 3.86 0.49 16.19
CA GLY A 96 2.98 -0.50 15.56
C GLY A 96 1.53 -0.06 15.40
N LEU A 97 1.24 1.24 15.61
CA LEU A 97 -0.11 1.81 15.46
C LEU A 97 -0.54 2.01 14.01
N GLY A 98 0.38 1.77 13.05
CA GLY A 98 0.16 2.00 11.63
C GLY A 98 0.13 3.48 11.24
N ASP A 99 0.01 3.74 9.95
CA ASP A 99 -0.11 5.10 9.41
C ASP A 99 -1.35 5.21 8.51
N LEU A 100 -2.51 5.17 9.14
CA LEU A 100 -3.80 5.27 8.45
C LEU A 100 -3.97 6.61 7.72
N LYS A 101 -3.28 7.66 8.17
CA LYS A 101 -3.36 9.00 7.56
C LYS A 101 -2.67 9.02 6.20
N THR A 102 -1.45 8.49 6.12
CA THR A 102 -0.74 8.33 4.83
C THR A 102 -1.50 7.39 3.89
N LEU A 103 -2.10 6.32 4.40
CA LEU A 103 -2.93 5.43 3.60
C LEU A 103 -4.16 6.16 3.02
N SER A 104 -4.84 6.96 3.85
CA SER A 104 -5.99 7.78 3.41
C SER A 104 -5.60 8.77 2.32
N GLU A 105 -4.49 9.49 2.50
CA GLU A 105 -3.96 10.44 1.51
C GLU A 105 -3.63 9.75 0.18
N LYS A 106 -2.96 8.60 0.21
CA LYS A 106 -2.67 7.80 -1.00
C LYS A 106 -3.92 7.29 -1.70
N ILE A 107 -4.96 6.93 -0.94
CA ILE A 107 -6.26 6.52 -1.47
C ILE A 107 -6.92 7.73 -2.16
N ASP A 108 -6.93 8.88 -1.50
CA ASP A 108 -7.55 10.11 -2.02
C ASP A 108 -6.89 10.62 -3.30
N GLU A 109 -5.57 10.46 -3.44
CA GLU A 109 -4.83 10.85 -4.64
C GLU A 109 -5.04 9.90 -5.83
N LYS A 110 -5.19 8.60 -5.57
CA LYS A 110 -5.14 7.57 -6.62
C LYS A 110 -6.48 6.96 -6.99
N ILE A 111 -7.50 7.12 -6.14
CA ILE A 111 -8.84 6.59 -6.37
C ILE A 111 -9.81 7.70 -6.77
N ASP A 112 -10.49 7.48 -7.89
CA ASP A 112 -11.62 8.29 -8.27
C ASP A 112 -12.79 8.05 -7.29
N LYS A 113 -13.06 9.08 -6.46
CA LYS A 113 -14.07 9.05 -5.42
C LYS A 113 -15.49 8.79 -5.98
N ASP A 114 -15.79 9.29 -7.16
CA ASP A 114 -17.10 9.11 -7.77
C ASP A 114 -17.31 7.69 -8.29
N SER A 115 -16.27 7.12 -8.90
CA SER A 115 -16.28 5.72 -9.30
C SER A 115 -16.37 4.78 -8.08
N ALA A 116 -15.64 5.08 -7.01
CA ALA A 116 -15.68 4.31 -5.77
C ALA A 116 -17.08 4.36 -5.12
N LYS A 117 -17.69 5.54 -5.03
CA LYS A 117 -19.08 5.70 -4.50
C LYS A 117 -20.11 4.94 -5.34
N LYS A 118 -20.03 5.00 -6.67
CA LYS A 118 -20.92 4.25 -7.56
C LYS A 118 -20.77 2.74 -7.39
N SER A 119 -19.52 2.25 -7.32
CA SER A 119 -19.25 0.83 -7.08
C SER A 119 -19.77 0.37 -5.72
N PHE A 120 -19.59 1.16 -4.68
CA PHE A 120 -20.08 0.88 -3.33
C PHE A 120 -21.62 0.86 -3.29
N ALA A 121 -22.29 1.82 -3.91
CA ALA A 121 -23.75 1.85 -4.00
C ALA A 121 -24.31 0.62 -4.73
N ARG A 122 -23.68 0.19 -5.83
CA ARG A 122 -24.05 -1.05 -6.55
C ARG A 122 -23.87 -2.28 -5.68
N MET A 123 -22.77 -2.34 -4.92
CA MET A 123 -22.42 -3.44 -4.03
C MET A 123 -23.48 -3.61 -2.92
N ILE A 124 -23.86 -2.51 -2.24
CA ILE A 124 -24.90 -2.50 -1.21
C ILE A 124 -26.28 -2.86 -1.80
N ALA A 125 -26.54 -2.47 -3.05
CA ALA A 125 -27.77 -2.83 -3.75
C ALA A 125 -27.85 -4.29 -4.22
N GLY A 126 -26.84 -5.14 -3.89
CA GLY A 126 -26.78 -6.54 -4.30
C GLY A 126 -26.45 -6.75 -5.79
N LYS A 127 -26.04 -5.67 -6.48
CA LYS A 127 -25.68 -5.69 -7.91
C LYS A 127 -24.19 -5.89 -8.16
N PHE A 128 -23.48 -6.51 -7.20
CA PHE A 128 -22.05 -6.79 -7.29
C PHE A 128 -21.78 -7.90 -8.30
N ASP A 129 -21.08 -7.57 -9.40
CA ASP A 129 -20.73 -8.49 -10.47
C ASP A 129 -19.18 -8.63 -10.59
N LEU A 130 -18.72 -9.46 -11.56
CA LEU A 130 -17.29 -9.64 -11.79
C LEU A 130 -16.61 -8.43 -12.49
N GLU A 131 -17.38 -7.57 -13.14
CA GLU A 131 -16.89 -6.29 -13.69
C GLU A 131 -16.56 -5.33 -12.56
N ASP A 132 -17.40 -5.27 -11.52
CA ASP A 132 -17.14 -4.49 -10.31
C ASP A 132 -15.90 -5.01 -9.59
N LEU A 133 -15.75 -6.35 -9.48
CA LEU A 133 -14.57 -6.97 -8.89
C LEU A 133 -13.28 -6.60 -9.66
N MET A 134 -13.32 -6.66 -10.99
CA MET A 134 -12.18 -6.28 -11.84
C MET A 134 -11.79 -4.81 -11.63
N THR A 135 -12.78 -3.91 -11.57
CA THR A 135 -12.57 -2.48 -11.33
C THR A 135 -11.92 -2.26 -9.96
N GLN A 136 -12.40 -2.91 -8.91
CA GLN A 136 -11.81 -2.82 -7.57
C GLN A 136 -10.38 -3.34 -7.52
N MET A 137 -10.09 -4.47 -8.18
CA MET A 137 -8.72 -4.99 -8.26
C MET A 137 -7.78 -4.01 -8.98
N GLN A 138 -8.25 -3.35 -10.03
CA GLN A 138 -7.47 -2.31 -10.72
C GLN A 138 -7.22 -1.08 -9.83
N GLN A 139 -8.21 -0.67 -9.02
CA GLN A 139 -8.05 0.43 -8.07
C GLN A 139 -7.04 0.09 -6.98
N ILE A 140 -7.09 -1.12 -6.40
CA ILE A 140 -6.12 -1.58 -5.41
C ILE A 140 -4.69 -1.57 -5.99
N LYS A 141 -4.50 -2.04 -7.22
CA LYS A 141 -3.20 -2.00 -7.90
C LYS A 141 -2.66 -0.56 -8.08
N LYS A 142 -3.52 0.43 -8.24
CA LYS A 142 -3.10 1.84 -8.35
C LYS A 142 -2.57 2.40 -7.02
N ILE A 143 -3.10 1.95 -5.88
CA ILE A 143 -2.64 2.36 -4.55
C ILE A 143 -1.22 1.85 -4.30
N GLY A 144 -0.92 0.61 -4.70
CA GLY A 144 0.39 -0.01 -4.54
C GLY A 144 0.32 -1.53 -4.40
N SER A 145 1.42 -2.16 -3.97
CA SER A 145 1.44 -3.58 -3.62
C SER A 145 0.61 -3.83 -2.36
N ILE A 146 0.07 -5.04 -2.23
CA ILE A 146 -0.70 -5.42 -1.04
C ILE A 146 0.18 -5.36 0.20
N GLY A 147 1.42 -5.86 0.12
CA GLY A 147 2.38 -5.74 1.19
C GLY A 147 2.62 -4.29 1.62
N GLY A 148 2.71 -3.36 0.64
CA GLY A 148 2.82 -1.93 0.91
C GLY A 148 1.61 -1.35 1.64
N ILE A 149 0.39 -1.77 1.29
CA ILE A 149 -0.85 -1.32 1.95
C ILE A 149 -0.93 -1.86 3.38
N LEU A 150 -0.56 -3.13 3.59
CA LEU A 150 -0.62 -3.79 4.91
C LEU A 150 0.34 -3.14 5.93
N LYS A 151 1.46 -2.59 5.49
CA LYS A 151 2.40 -1.84 6.36
C LYS A 151 1.77 -0.59 7.00
N PHE A 152 0.71 -0.04 6.40
CA PHE A 152 -0.01 1.11 6.97
C PHE A 152 -1.10 0.73 7.97
N LEU A 153 -1.46 -0.56 8.07
CA LEU A 153 -2.51 -1.01 8.97
C LEU A 153 -1.96 -1.38 10.35
N PRO A 154 -2.66 -1.00 11.45
CA PRO A 154 -2.24 -1.32 12.81
C PRO A 154 -2.09 -2.83 13.02
N ASN A 155 -1.02 -3.26 13.68
CA ASN A 155 -0.77 -4.66 14.07
C ASN A 155 -0.81 -5.69 12.93
N MET A 156 -0.70 -5.27 11.68
CA MET A 156 -0.74 -6.19 10.52
C MET A 156 0.65 -6.52 9.98
N SER A 157 1.63 -5.61 10.14
CA SER A 157 3.02 -5.82 9.68
C SER A 157 3.67 -7.07 10.29
N ASP A 158 3.38 -7.38 11.56
CA ASP A 158 4.00 -8.49 12.28
C ASP A 158 3.20 -9.82 12.17
N LYS A 159 1.97 -9.76 11.67
CA LYS A 159 1.07 -10.93 11.61
C LYS A 159 1.04 -11.64 10.26
N ILE A 160 1.52 -10.99 9.21
CA ILE A 160 1.46 -11.52 7.85
C ILE A 160 2.88 -11.73 7.33
N ASN A 161 3.24 -12.99 7.10
CA ASN A 161 4.53 -13.35 6.53
C ASN A 161 4.60 -13.01 5.04
N ASP A 162 5.81 -12.69 4.54
CA ASP A 162 6.05 -12.36 3.13
C ASP A 162 5.50 -13.44 2.18
N SER A 163 5.59 -14.72 2.54
CA SER A 163 5.00 -15.83 1.78
C SER A 163 3.48 -15.75 1.66
N GLN A 164 2.79 -15.21 2.65
CA GLN A 164 1.33 -15.00 2.59
C GLN A 164 0.98 -13.82 1.68
N ILE A 165 1.79 -12.77 1.69
CA ILE A 165 1.64 -11.61 0.80
C ILE A 165 1.83 -12.06 -0.66
N GLU A 166 2.90 -12.79 -0.95
CA GLU A 166 3.15 -13.35 -2.28
C GLU A 166 2.00 -14.23 -2.78
N ASN A 167 1.47 -15.10 -1.92
CA ASN A 167 0.32 -15.95 -2.26
C ASN A 167 -0.94 -15.13 -2.60
N ILE A 168 -1.18 -14.02 -1.88
CA ILE A 168 -2.31 -13.12 -2.15
C ILE A 168 -2.09 -12.38 -3.48
N GLU A 169 -0.90 -11.87 -3.73
CA GLU A 169 -0.55 -11.16 -4.95
C GLU A 169 -0.61 -12.08 -6.19
N GLU A 170 -0.11 -13.30 -6.08
CA GLU A 170 -0.21 -14.31 -7.13
C GLU A 170 -1.68 -14.65 -7.44
N LYS A 171 -2.50 -14.82 -6.40
CA LYS A 171 -3.93 -15.07 -6.55
C LYS A 171 -4.65 -13.92 -7.24
N ILE A 172 -4.35 -12.68 -6.88
CA ILE A 172 -4.90 -11.50 -7.54
C ILE A 172 -4.45 -11.42 -9.00
N LYS A 173 -3.20 -11.75 -9.28
CA LYS A 173 -2.68 -11.81 -10.66
C LYS A 173 -3.45 -12.84 -11.49
N LYS A 174 -3.64 -14.05 -10.98
CA LYS A 174 -4.42 -15.11 -11.64
C LYS A 174 -5.87 -14.69 -11.87
N TRP A 175 -6.50 -14.07 -10.90
CA TRP A 175 -7.87 -13.56 -11.05
C TRP A 175 -7.96 -12.47 -12.11
N SER A 176 -7.00 -11.56 -12.15
CA SER A 176 -6.95 -10.51 -13.18
C SER A 176 -6.87 -11.10 -14.59
N VAL A 177 -6.07 -12.15 -14.80
CA VAL A 177 -5.94 -12.81 -16.09
C VAL A 177 -7.22 -13.57 -16.46
N LEU A 178 -7.83 -14.28 -15.51
CA LEU A 178 -9.12 -14.94 -15.70
C LEU A 178 -10.23 -13.95 -16.10
N LEU A 179 -10.35 -12.84 -15.38
CA LEU A 179 -11.34 -11.78 -15.67
C LEU A 179 -11.10 -11.13 -17.05
N SER A 180 -9.84 -10.94 -17.43
CA SER A 180 -9.48 -10.41 -18.76
C SER A 180 -9.85 -11.36 -19.90
N SER A 181 -9.81 -12.69 -19.66
CA SER A 181 -10.22 -13.71 -20.62
C SER A 181 -11.74 -13.85 -20.77
N MET A 182 -12.52 -13.23 -19.86
CA MET A 182 -13.99 -13.25 -19.93
C MET A 182 -14.51 -12.13 -20.81
N THR A 183 -15.60 -12.37 -21.50
CA THR A 183 -16.38 -11.31 -22.18
C THR A 183 -17.06 -10.42 -21.17
N ARG A 184 -17.39 -9.17 -21.55
CA ARG A 184 -18.14 -8.24 -20.70
C ARG A 184 -19.48 -8.82 -20.23
N LYS A 185 -20.17 -9.57 -21.09
CA LYS A 185 -21.42 -10.27 -20.74
C LYS A 185 -21.20 -11.33 -19.66
N GLU A 186 -20.10 -12.07 -19.71
CA GLU A 186 -19.75 -13.10 -18.72
C GLU A 186 -19.38 -12.48 -17.37
N ARG A 187 -18.70 -11.33 -17.37
CA ARG A 187 -18.39 -10.60 -16.12
C ARG A 187 -19.64 -10.02 -15.47
N ARG A 188 -20.60 -9.51 -16.27
CA ARG A 188 -21.87 -8.96 -15.76
C ARG A 188 -22.86 -10.04 -15.31
N TYR A 189 -22.84 -11.20 -15.94
CA TYR A 189 -23.76 -12.30 -15.65
C TYR A 189 -22.99 -13.61 -15.41
N PRO A 190 -22.25 -13.73 -14.30
CA PRO A 190 -21.35 -14.89 -14.04
C PRO A 190 -22.06 -16.24 -14.03
N ASN A 191 -23.35 -16.29 -13.76
CA ASN A 191 -24.14 -17.52 -13.76
C ASN A 191 -24.14 -18.25 -15.12
N ILE A 192 -23.91 -17.52 -16.23
CA ILE A 192 -23.78 -18.19 -17.55
C ILE A 192 -22.49 -19.01 -17.67
N ILE A 193 -21.44 -18.64 -16.94
CA ILE A 193 -20.18 -19.42 -16.93
C ILE A 193 -20.40 -20.73 -16.19
N LYS A 194 -21.13 -20.70 -15.05
CA LYS A 194 -21.36 -21.89 -14.23
C LYS A 194 -22.05 -23.00 -14.97
N LYS A 195 -23.05 -22.65 -15.78
CA LYS A 195 -23.92 -23.59 -16.53
C LYS A 195 -23.27 -24.16 -17.79
N GLN A 196 -22.16 -23.59 -18.29
CA GLN A 196 -21.60 -23.95 -19.59
C GLN A 196 -20.10 -24.33 -19.53
N ILE A 197 -19.82 -25.63 -19.61
CA ILE A 197 -18.47 -26.18 -19.57
C ILE A 197 -17.59 -25.62 -20.73
N LYS A 198 -18.18 -25.43 -21.91
CA LYS A 198 -17.48 -24.87 -23.07
C LYS A 198 -16.92 -23.48 -22.79
N ARG A 199 -17.67 -22.63 -22.05
CA ARG A 199 -17.20 -21.29 -21.63
C ARG A 199 -16.07 -21.38 -20.62
N LYS A 200 -16.18 -22.26 -19.62
CA LYS A 200 -15.11 -22.49 -18.65
C LYS A 200 -13.81 -22.87 -19.35
N LYS A 201 -13.86 -23.85 -20.27
CA LYS A 201 -12.68 -24.26 -21.06
C LYS A 201 -12.09 -23.11 -21.89
N ARG A 202 -12.94 -22.32 -22.57
CA ARG A 202 -12.46 -21.16 -23.33
C ARG A 202 -11.76 -20.13 -22.46
N ILE A 203 -12.35 -19.78 -21.30
CA ILE A 203 -11.79 -18.81 -20.36
C ILE A 203 -10.47 -19.31 -19.81
N THR A 204 -10.40 -20.58 -19.39
CA THR A 204 -9.18 -21.16 -18.82
C THR A 204 -8.07 -21.32 -19.86
N ASN A 205 -8.40 -21.71 -21.08
CA ASN A 205 -7.40 -21.77 -22.17
C ASN A 205 -6.85 -20.38 -22.52
N GLY A 206 -7.72 -19.35 -22.58
CA GLY A 206 -7.31 -17.98 -22.88
C GLY A 206 -6.52 -17.30 -21.75
N SER A 207 -6.69 -17.76 -20.51
CA SER A 207 -5.99 -17.22 -19.34
C SER A 207 -4.75 -18.03 -18.93
N GLY A 208 -4.56 -19.24 -19.48
CA GLY A 208 -3.53 -20.17 -19.02
C GLY A 208 -3.77 -20.73 -17.60
N CYS A 209 -4.97 -20.53 -17.04
CA CYS A 209 -5.32 -20.98 -15.70
C CYS A 209 -6.06 -22.33 -15.71
N LYS A 210 -6.07 -23.03 -14.57
CA LYS A 210 -6.82 -24.29 -14.40
C LYS A 210 -8.31 -24.03 -14.14
N ILE A 211 -9.16 -25.01 -14.46
CA ILE A 211 -10.62 -24.92 -14.20
C ILE A 211 -10.91 -24.72 -12.71
N ASP A 212 -10.11 -25.34 -11.83
CA ASP A 212 -10.26 -25.19 -10.39
C ASP A 212 -10.02 -23.74 -9.90
N GLU A 213 -9.09 -23.04 -10.53
CA GLU A 213 -8.82 -21.63 -10.22
C GLU A 213 -10.00 -20.75 -10.62
N LEU A 214 -10.62 -21.02 -11.78
CA LEU A 214 -11.85 -20.34 -12.20
C LEU A 214 -13.01 -20.64 -11.24
N ASN A 215 -13.18 -21.90 -10.82
CA ASN A 215 -14.23 -22.28 -9.88
C ASN A 215 -14.00 -21.62 -8.50
N LYS A 216 -12.77 -21.53 -8.03
CA LYS A 216 -12.40 -20.82 -6.80
C LYS A 216 -12.73 -19.34 -6.89
N LEU A 217 -12.42 -18.67 -8.02
CA LEU A 217 -12.78 -17.27 -8.26
C LEU A 217 -14.30 -17.07 -8.18
N LEU A 218 -15.08 -17.89 -8.90
CA LEU A 218 -16.54 -17.79 -8.91
C LEU A 218 -17.16 -18.04 -7.53
N SER A 219 -16.66 -19.03 -6.78
CA SER A 219 -17.12 -19.31 -5.42
C SER A 219 -16.81 -18.17 -4.45
N GLN A 220 -15.62 -17.57 -4.54
CA GLN A 220 -15.25 -16.45 -3.67
C GLN A 220 -16.02 -15.17 -4.02
N TRP A 221 -16.26 -14.93 -5.31
CA TRP A 221 -17.15 -13.84 -5.72
C TRP A 221 -18.56 -14.00 -5.16
N GLU A 222 -19.14 -15.23 -5.20
CA GLU A 222 -20.46 -15.45 -4.61
C GLU A 222 -20.50 -15.20 -3.11
N LYS A 223 -19.52 -15.72 -2.38
CA LYS A 223 -19.41 -15.46 -0.94
C LYS A 223 -19.30 -13.96 -0.63
N ALA A 224 -18.49 -13.24 -1.41
CA ALA A 224 -18.39 -11.79 -1.27
C ALA A 224 -19.72 -11.09 -1.57
N LYS A 225 -20.40 -11.48 -2.64
CA LYS A 225 -21.71 -10.94 -3.02
C LYS A 225 -22.74 -11.14 -1.91
N THR A 226 -22.88 -12.36 -1.38
CA THR A 226 -23.81 -12.67 -0.28
C THR A 226 -23.52 -11.82 0.96
N LYS A 227 -22.25 -11.71 1.37
CA LYS A 227 -21.88 -10.86 2.50
C LYS A 227 -22.22 -9.39 2.26
N MET A 228 -22.02 -8.87 1.06
CA MET A 228 -22.36 -7.50 0.73
C MET A 228 -23.86 -7.24 0.69
N GLU A 229 -24.66 -8.21 0.26
CA GLU A 229 -26.12 -8.14 0.33
C GLU A 229 -26.62 -8.11 1.78
N GLU A 230 -25.99 -8.88 2.69
CA GLU A 230 -26.28 -8.86 4.13
C GLU A 230 -25.93 -7.49 4.74
N ILE A 231 -24.75 -6.96 4.45
CA ILE A 231 -24.34 -5.62 4.87
C ILE A 231 -25.30 -4.55 4.35
N GLY A 232 -25.69 -4.65 3.08
CA GLY A 232 -26.66 -3.74 2.46
C GLY A 232 -28.03 -3.76 3.16
N LYS A 233 -28.50 -4.93 3.59
CA LYS A 233 -29.76 -5.07 4.37
C LYS A 233 -29.62 -4.44 5.76
N GLN A 234 -28.46 -4.61 6.41
CA GLN A 234 -28.20 -4.02 7.75
C GLN A 234 -28.16 -2.50 7.69
N ILE A 235 -27.49 -1.93 6.68
CA ILE A 235 -27.45 -0.46 6.47
C ILE A 235 -28.85 0.11 6.22
N LYS A 236 -29.65 -0.55 5.38
CA LYS A 236 -31.05 -0.15 5.14
C LYS A 236 -31.93 -0.25 6.39
N GLY A 237 -31.60 -1.18 7.29
CA GLY A 237 -32.26 -1.35 8.60
C GLY A 237 -31.76 -0.39 9.69
N GLY A 238 -30.96 0.62 9.36
CA GLY A 238 -30.45 1.62 10.32
C GLY A 238 -29.32 1.09 11.24
N LYS A 239 -28.80 -0.12 11.04
CA LYS A 239 -27.68 -0.66 11.79
C LYS A 239 -26.38 -0.32 11.07
N ASN A 240 -25.39 0.24 11.78
CA ASN A 240 -24.08 0.50 11.24
C ASN A 240 -23.22 -0.77 11.32
N PRO A 241 -22.99 -1.51 10.22
CA PRO A 241 -22.29 -2.79 10.23
C PRO A 241 -20.80 -2.67 10.58
N PHE A 242 -20.23 -1.46 10.47
CA PHE A 242 -18.84 -1.22 10.82
C PHE A 242 -18.58 -1.25 12.32
N PHE A 243 -19.56 -0.91 13.16
CA PHE A 243 -19.43 -1.03 14.62
C PHE A 243 -19.32 -2.48 15.11
N SER A 244 -19.93 -3.41 14.38
CA SER A 244 -19.86 -4.84 14.74
C SER A 244 -18.56 -5.54 14.31
N LEU A 245 -17.79 -4.93 13.41
CA LEU A 245 -16.49 -5.44 12.93
C LEU A 245 -15.32 -4.95 13.79
N LEU A 246 -15.48 -3.81 14.48
CA LEU A 246 -14.46 -3.23 15.35
C LEU A 246 -14.47 -3.84 16.78
N ASN A 247 -15.54 -4.54 17.16
CA ASN A 247 -15.70 -5.15 18.47
C ASN A 247 -15.48 -6.68 18.47
N LYS A 248 -14.84 -7.23 17.47
CA LYS A 248 -14.32 -8.61 17.42
C LYS A 248 -12.82 -8.56 17.19
#